data_b7e6f2cab2266cf60db6eafda041db76
#
_entry.id   b7e6f2cab2266cf60db6eafda041db76
#
_cell.length_a   1.000
_cell.length_b   1.000
_cell.length_c   1.000
_cell.angle_alpha   90.00
_cell.angle_beta   90.00
_cell.angle_gamma   90.00
#
_symmetry.space_group_name_H-M   'P 1'
#
loop_
_entity.id
_entity.type
_entity.pdbx_description
1 polymer ?
#
loop_
_entity_poly.entity_id
_entity_poly.type
_entity_poly.pdbx_seq_one_letter_code
_entity_poly.pdbx_strand_id
1 'polypeptide(L)'
;MIALSGQGFEALSLSLALARLGLPHHWESGPGAMAPTASGLLPSNAVHALFALGLGPWLKHSALPLTHWQPPGVQALPLQSAPGRWRHGAPWYATDPAALYEALIDAWAEEGVEAAPLGQDDLRLSLNAAGAVRRSLSWGEGRAFSQAGPAIARVFRSAEGLITRLPLPKGRVRWEAPGTLAPDAITAALAAEGYEEEASDLTWHQAMLSAGAARDGDALLGPGLHDLPPWGGQRLAMALEDAWTAARFFDARPRAVALAGIAHHRGPRYARAEAQLTRLTSPPPASLTGKTRVAAGHLLQRLAPEWAQGQDDDLYRYDVRRRFGEGA
;
A
#
# COMPACT_ATOMS: atom_id res chain seq x y z
N MET A 1 -26.01 2.86 13.42
CA MET A 1 -25.04 1.82 12.97
C MET A 1 -24.23 2.37 11.81
N ILE A 2 -23.14 1.73 11.39
CA ILE A 2 -22.35 2.09 10.20
C ILE A 2 -22.60 1.03 9.14
N ALA A 3 -22.98 1.40 7.92
CA ALA A 3 -23.11 0.51 6.79
C ALA A 3 -21.89 0.70 5.87
N LEU A 4 -21.23 -0.39 5.51
CA LEU A 4 -20.08 -0.37 4.62
C LEU A 4 -20.48 -0.91 3.25
N SER A 5 -20.19 -0.17 2.19
CA SER A 5 -20.25 -0.64 0.81
C SER A 5 -18.84 -0.65 0.21
N GLY A 6 -18.54 -1.66 -0.58
CA GLY A 6 -17.22 -1.87 -1.18
C GLY A 6 -16.68 -3.27 -0.92
N GLN A 7 -15.58 -3.56 -1.58
CA GLN A 7 -14.91 -4.87 -1.53
C GLN A 7 -13.40 -4.70 -1.39
N GLY A 8 -12.69 -5.82 -1.20
CA GLY A 8 -11.24 -5.85 -1.19
C GLY A 8 -10.63 -5.43 0.15
N PHE A 9 -9.35 -5.07 0.10
CA PHE A 9 -8.56 -4.72 1.27
C PHE A 9 -9.14 -3.55 2.06
N GLU A 10 -9.68 -2.56 1.38
CA GLU A 10 -10.21 -1.33 1.97
C GLU A 10 -11.40 -1.62 2.88
N ALA A 11 -12.38 -2.36 2.37
CA ALA A 11 -13.59 -2.68 3.11
C ALA A 11 -13.33 -3.68 4.23
N LEU A 12 -12.52 -4.71 3.96
CA LEU A 12 -12.15 -5.72 4.94
C LEU A 12 -11.38 -5.10 6.11
N SER A 13 -10.38 -4.25 5.83
CA SER A 13 -9.58 -3.60 6.86
C SER A 13 -10.42 -2.66 7.73
N LEU A 14 -11.36 -1.92 7.12
CA LEU A 14 -12.25 -1.03 7.88
C LEU A 14 -13.23 -1.84 8.74
N SER A 15 -13.83 -2.90 8.19
CA SER A 15 -14.72 -3.78 8.95
C SER A 15 -14.00 -4.43 10.14
N LEU A 16 -12.77 -4.94 9.92
CA LEU A 16 -11.92 -5.47 10.99
C LEU A 16 -11.60 -4.42 12.06
N ALA A 17 -11.23 -3.19 11.65
CA ALA A 17 -10.93 -2.12 12.58
C ALA A 17 -12.13 -1.73 13.45
N LEU A 18 -13.32 -1.64 12.85
CA LEU A 18 -14.57 -1.37 13.56
C LEU A 18 -14.90 -2.50 14.54
N ALA A 19 -14.76 -3.75 14.11
CA ALA A 19 -15.01 -4.93 14.95
C ALA A 19 -14.10 -4.94 16.19
N ARG A 20 -12.81 -4.69 16.02
CA ARG A 20 -11.83 -4.63 17.12
C ARG A 20 -12.11 -3.57 18.17
N LEU A 21 -12.78 -2.50 17.79
CA LEU A 21 -13.22 -1.45 18.70
C LEU A 21 -14.65 -1.69 19.22
N GLY A 22 -15.25 -2.81 18.89
CA GLY A 22 -16.62 -3.14 19.31
C GLY A 22 -17.69 -2.24 18.68
N LEU A 23 -17.39 -1.61 17.54
CA LEU A 23 -18.33 -0.68 16.89
C LEU A 23 -19.30 -1.45 15.98
N PRO A 24 -20.62 -1.36 16.26
CA PRO A 24 -21.62 -2.05 15.45
C PRO A 24 -21.63 -1.53 14.02
N HIS A 25 -21.45 -2.44 13.06
CA HIS A 25 -21.47 -2.13 11.65
C HIS A 25 -22.04 -3.29 10.83
N HIS A 26 -22.40 -2.97 9.59
CA HIS A 26 -22.86 -3.94 8.62
C HIS A 26 -22.03 -3.78 7.34
N TRP A 27 -21.44 -4.86 6.86
CA TRP A 27 -20.73 -4.87 5.58
C TRP A 27 -21.58 -5.58 4.53
N GLU A 28 -22.13 -4.79 3.58
CA GLU A 28 -23.12 -5.24 2.60
C GLU A 28 -22.64 -6.43 1.74
N SER A 29 -21.37 -6.41 1.34
CA SER A 29 -20.80 -7.43 0.44
C SER A 29 -20.14 -8.59 1.17
N GLY A 30 -19.73 -8.40 2.42
CA GLY A 30 -18.87 -9.34 3.12
C GLY A 30 -17.50 -9.52 2.45
N PRO A 31 -16.64 -10.42 2.97
CA PRO A 31 -15.37 -10.78 2.35
C PRO A 31 -15.65 -11.61 1.10
N GLY A 32 -15.57 -10.98 -0.07
CA GLY A 32 -15.66 -11.65 -1.37
C GLY A 32 -14.34 -12.27 -1.81
N ALA A 33 -14.37 -12.98 -2.95
CA ALA A 33 -13.14 -13.44 -3.59
C ALA A 33 -12.26 -12.23 -3.89
N MET A 34 -11.00 -12.29 -3.47
CA MET A 34 -10.04 -11.19 -3.70
C MET A 34 -9.78 -11.03 -5.19
N ALA A 35 -10.01 -9.83 -5.72
CA ALA A 35 -9.28 -9.42 -6.89
C ALA A 35 -7.84 -9.09 -6.45
N PRO A 36 -6.80 -9.71 -7.00
CA PRO A 36 -5.40 -9.49 -6.58
C PRO A 36 -4.87 -8.14 -7.08
N THR A 37 -5.51 -7.06 -6.68
CA THR A 37 -5.28 -5.70 -7.16
C THR A 37 -4.45 -4.84 -6.20
N ALA A 38 -3.82 -5.47 -5.21
CA ALA A 38 -2.94 -4.81 -4.27
C ALA A 38 -1.47 -5.15 -4.53
N SER A 39 -0.60 -4.20 -4.19
CA SER A 39 0.85 -4.42 -4.17
C SER A 39 1.24 -5.34 -3.01
N GLY A 40 2.21 -6.21 -3.24
CA GLY A 40 2.86 -6.98 -2.19
C GLY A 40 3.88 -6.20 -1.37
N LEU A 41 4.13 -4.93 -1.68
CA LEU A 41 5.01 -4.05 -0.92
C LEU A 41 4.28 -3.44 0.27
N LEU A 42 4.78 -3.68 1.46
CA LEU A 42 4.28 -3.12 2.71
C LEU A 42 5.32 -2.16 3.30
N PRO A 43 5.24 -0.87 3.03
CA PRO A 43 6.10 0.12 3.67
C PRO A 43 5.76 0.26 5.17
N SER A 44 6.64 0.89 5.93
CA SER A 44 6.55 0.97 7.41
C SER A 44 5.21 1.49 7.92
N ASN A 45 4.62 2.48 7.25
CA ASN A 45 3.29 3.00 7.60
C ASN A 45 2.18 1.95 7.43
N ALA A 46 2.22 1.10 6.40
CA ALA A 46 1.32 -0.05 6.27
C ALA A 46 1.53 -1.06 7.41
N VAL A 47 2.79 -1.33 7.76
CA VAL A 47 3.14 -2.25 8.84
C VAL A 47 2.62 -1.77 10.19
N HIS A 48 2.71 -0.48 10.48
CA HIS A 48 2.13 0.10 11.70
C HIS A 48 0.61 -0.07 11.76
N ALA A 49 -0.08 0.11 10.62
CA ALA A 49 -1.52 -0.12 10.54
C ALA A 49 -1.88 -1.61 10.71
N LEU A 50 -1.11 -2.52 10.10
CA LEU A 50 -1.30 -3.96 10.31
C LEU A 50 -1.03 -4.39 11.74
N PHE A 51 -0.10 -3.76 12.45
CA PHE A 51 0.08 -3.99 13.89
C PHE A 51 -1.15 -3.53 14.68
N ALA A 52 -1.75 -2.39 14.35
CA ALA A 52 -2.99 -1.93 14.96
C ALA A 52 -4.14 -2.92 14.70
N LEU A 53 -4.18 -3.49 13.50
CA LEU A 53 -5.13 -4.55 13.10
C LEU A 53 -4.73 -5.95 13.62
N GLY A 54 -3.73 -6.08 14.51
CA GLY A 54 -3.34 -7.32 15.16
C GLY A 54 -2.60 -8.34 14.31
N LEU A 55 -2.18 -7.98 13.08
CA LEU A 55 -1.49 -8.89 12.16
C LEU A 55 0.04 -8.94 12.36
N GLY A 56 0.54 -8.38 13.45
CA GLY A 56 1.97 -8.39 13.77
C GLY A 56 2.62 -9.79 13.81
N PRO A 57 2.03 -10.78 14.46
CA PRO A 57 2.54 -12.15 14.45
C PRO A 57 2.59 -12.75 13.04
N TRP A 58 1.52 -12.58 12.27
CA TRP A 58 1.44 -13.06 10.89
C TRP A 58 2.56 -12.45 10.01
N LEU A 59 2.76 -11.14 10.08
CA LEU A 59 3.83 -10.45 9.32
C LEU A 59 5.21 -11.06 9.59
N LYS A 60 5.53 -11.34 10.85
CA LYS A 60 6.83 -11.91 11.24
C LYS A 60 7.06 -13.32 10.68
N HIS A 61 6.01 -14.10 10.47
CA HIS A 61 6.12 -15.49 10.03
C HIS A 61 5.94 -15.64 8.51
N SER A 62 5.10 -14.81 7.88
CA SER A 62 4.63 -15.03 6.52
C SER A 62 5.16 -14.01 5.51
N ALA A 63 5.69 -12.87 5.95
CA ALA A 63 6.23 -11.85 5.09
C ALA A 63 7.76 -11.77 5.17
N LEU A 64 8.41 -11.33 4.10
CA LEU A 64 9.86 -11.16 4.03
C LEU A 64 10.24 -9.73 4.44
N PRO A 65 11.00 -9.52 5.54
CA PRO A 65 11.48 -8.20 5.89
C PRO A 65 12.50 -7.72 4.85
N LEU A 66 12.28 -6.52 4.34
CA LEU A 66 13.17 -5.87 3.38
C LEU A 66 14.30 -5.15 4.11
N THR A 67 15.52 -5.29 3.60
CA THR A 67 16.69 -4.61 4.13
C THR A 67 17.02 -3.32 3.39
N HIS A 68 16.61 -3.25 2.11
CA HIS A 68 16.87 -2.10 1.25
C HIS A 68 15.66 -1.76 0.38
N TRP A 69 15.60 -0.50 0.00
CA TRP A 69 14.69 0.06 -0.98
C TRP A 69 15.47 0.73 -2.10
N GLN A 70 15.16 0.43 -3.35
CA GLN A 70 15.82 1.03 -4.50
C GLN A 70 14.81 1.78 -5.36
N PRO A 71 14.69 3.10 -5.21
CA PRO A 71 13.91 3.94 -6.11
C PRO A 71 14.51 3.99 -7.51
N PRO A 72 13.72 4.40 -8.52
CA PRO A 72 14.19 4.47 -9.91
C PRO A 72 15.42 5.36 -10.10
N GLY A 73 16.48 4.81 -10.72
CA GLY A 73 17.72 5.54 -11.04
C GLY A 73 18.60 5.87 -9.83
N VAL A 74 18.37 5.23 -8.70
CA VAL A 74 19.11 5.46 -7.45
C VAL A 74 19.71 4.16 -6.95
N GLN A 75 20.79 4.23 -6.18
CA GLN A 75 21.33 3.07 -5.48
C GLN A 75 20.37 2.57 -4.40
N ALA A 76 20.47 1.28 -4.06
CA ALA A 76 19.69 0.70 -2.99
C ALA A 76 19.99 1.39 -1.65
N LEU A 77 18.96 1.83 -0.98
CA LEU A 77 18.99 2.60 0.24
C LEU A 77 18.70 1.67 1.43
N PRO A 78 19.53 1.65 2.49
CA PRO A 78 19.25 0.82 3.64
C PRO A 78 17.99 1.28 4.37
N LEU A 79 17.13 0.33 4.75
CA LEU A 79 15.94 0.55 5.57
C LEU A 79 16.25 0.47 7.08
N GLN A 80 17.45 0.07 7.43
CA GLN A 80 17.97 0.11 8.80
C GLN A 80 18.98 1.25 8.95
N SER A 81 18.81 2.05 9.99
CA SER A 81 19.77 3.13 10.36
C SER A 81 20.92 2.61 11.23
N ALA A 82 20.69 1.46 11.92
CA ALA A 82 21.67 0.72 12.70
C ALA A 82 21.18 -0.73 12.88
N PRO A 83 22.00 -1.68 13.31
CA PRO A 83 21.57 -3.04 13.61
C PRO A 83 20.34 -3.08 14.52
N GLY A 84 19.25 -3.68 14.06
CA GLY A 84 17.98 -3.77 14.78
C GLY A 84 17.16 -2.47 14.85
N ARG A 85 17.62 -1.37 14.27
CA ARG A 85 16.90 -0.08 14.27
C ARG A 85 16.40 0.28 12.88
N TRP A 86 15.11 0.16 12.68
CA TRP A 86 14.46 0.51 11.44
C TRP A 86 14.33 2.03 11.27
N ARG A 87 14.68 2.53 10.08
CA ARG A 87 14.69 3.95 9.73
C ARG A 87 13.34 4.64 9.96
N HIS A 88 12.25 3.93 9.68
CA HIS A 88 10.88 4.44 9.77
C HIS A 88 10.09 3.88 10.96
N GLY A 89 10.78 3.31 11.96
CA GLY A 89 10.16 2.77 13.17
C GLY A 89 9.67 1.33 13.07
N ALA A 90 9.45 0.81 11.86
CA ALA A 90 9.14 -0.58 11.59
C ALA A 90 9.85 -1.06 10.32
N PRO A 91 10.07 -2.38 10.15
CA PRO A 91 10.56 -2.93 8.89
C PRO A 91 9.59 -2.68 7.75
N TRP A 92 10.08 -2.63 6.54
CA TRP A 92 9.25 -2.85 5.36
C TRP A 92 9.18 -4.35 5.10
N TYR A 93 8.07 -4.80 4.54
CA TYR A 93 7.92 -6.21 4.15
C TYR A 93 7.53 -6.33 2.68
N ALA A 94 7.91 -7.48 2.11
CA ALA A 94 7.32 -7.98 0.88
C ALA A 94 6.49 -9.22 1.22
N THR A 95 5.28 -9.30 0.66
CA THR A 95 4.35 -10.39 0.90
C THR A 95 3.56 -10.73 -0.36
N ASP A 96 2.95 -11.90 -0.35
CA ASP A 96 1.89 -12.26 -1.29
C ASP A 96 0.60 -11.56 -0.87
N PRO A 97 0.01 -10.69 -1.71
CA PRO A 97 -1.23 -10.01 -1.36
C PRO A 97 -2.41 -10.96 -1.08
N ALA A 98 -2.44 -12.13 -1.75
CA ALA A 98 -3.47 -13.13 -1.49
C ALA A 98 -3.37 -13.67 -0.06
N ALA A 99 -2.18 -14.04 0.35
CA ALA A 99 -1.93 -14.53 1.71
C ALA A 99 -2.22 -13.44 2.79
N LEU A 100 -1.93 -12.17 2.48
CA LEU A 100 -2.29 -11.08 3.39
C LEU A 100 -3.82 -10.90 3.50
N TYR A 101 -4.52 -11.02 2.37
CA TYR A 101 -5.98 -10.89 2.37
C TYR A 101 -6.66 -12.02 3.15
N GLU A 102 -6.19 -13.26 2.97
CA GLU A 102 -6.66 -14.41 3.76
C GLU A 102 -6.42 -14.20 5.26
N ALA A 103 -5.23 -13.72 5.65
CA ALA A 103 -4.94 -13.41 7.05
C ALA A 103 -5.84 -12.31 7.63
N LEU A 104 -6.23 -11.33 6.83
CA LEU A 104 -7.22 -10.32 7.23
C LEU A 104 -8.63 -10.91 7.38
N ILE A 105 -9.02 -11.86 6.50
CA ILE A 105 -10.30 -12.58 6.61
C ILE A 105 -10.32 -13.41 7.90
N ASP A 106 -9.26 -14.16 8.17
CA ASP A 106 -9.16 -14.97 9.38
C ASP A 106 -9.27 -14.10 10.64
N ALA A 107 -8.51 -12.99 10.69
CA ALA A 107 -8.59 -12.05 11.80
C ALA A 107 -9.97 -11.39 11.94
N TRP A 108 -10.66 -11.11 10.83
CA TRP A 108 -12.02 -10.57 10.83
C TRP A 108 -13.04 -11.61 11.31
N ALA A 109 -12.90 -12.86 10.90
CA ALA A 109 -13.78 -13.96 11.35
C ALA A 109 -13.64 -14.24 12.85
N GLU A 110 -12.44 -14.12 13.41
CA GLU A 110 -12.17 -14.25 14.84
C GLU A 110 -12.91 -13.20 15.69
N GLU A 111 -13.18 -12.01 15.14
CA GLU A 111 -13.93 -10.96 15.86
C GLU A 111 -15.43 -11.24 15.95
N GLY A 112 -15.95 -12.25 15.26
CA GLY A 112 -17.35 -12.69 15.37
C GLY A 112 -18.37 -11.61 14.98
N VAL A 113 -18.10 -10.85 13.91
CA VAL A 113 -18.96 -9.75 13.47
C VAL A 113 -20.36 -10.27 13.12
N GLU A 114 -21.36 -9.95 13.92
CA GLU A 114 -22.75 -10.24 13.61
C GLU A 114 -23.30 -9.16 12.67
N ALA A 115 -23.97 -9.61 11.59
CA ALA A 115 -24.66 -8.72 10.67
C ALA A 115 -25.92 -8.17 11.37
N ALA A 116 -25.89 -6.92 11.79
CA ALA A 116 -27.06 -6.26 12.32
C ALA A 116 -27.91 -5.67 11.20
N PRO A 117 -29.28 -5.64 11.31
CA PRO A 117 -30.12 -5.07 10.28
C PRO A 117 -29.90 -3.56 10.15
N LEU A 118 -29.89 -3.07 8.91
CA LEU A 118 -29.72 -1.65 8.59
C LEU A 118 -30.97 -0.85 8.90
N GLY A 119 -30.79 0.29 9.59
CA GLY A 119 -31.83 1.30 9.78
C GLY A 119 -31.77 2.40 8.69
N GLN A 120 -32.84 3.19 8.58
CA GLN A 120 -32.90 4.30 7.60
C GLN A 120 -31.90 5.44 7.94
N ASP A 121 -31.59 5.64 9.22
CA ASP A 121 -30.70 6.71 9.71
C ASP A 121 -29.23 6.23 9.86
N ASP A 122 -28.88 5.09 9.31
CA ASP A 122 -27.53 4.56 9.41
C ASP A 122 -26.56 5.31 8.49
N LEU A 123 -25.37 5.57 9.03
CA LEU A 123 -24.29 6.17 8.24
C LEU A 123 -23.82 5.18 7.19
N ARG A 124 -23.95 5.53 5.92
CA ARG A 124 -23.42 4.75 4.81
C ARG A 124 -22.05 5.26 4.41
N LEU A 125 -21.08 4.36 4.43
CA LEU A 125 -19.70 4.62 4.02
C LEU A 125 -19.41 3.84 2.75
N SER A 126 -19.03 4.54 1.69
CA SER A 126 -18.57 3.90 0.46
C SER A 126 -17.05 3.97 0.34
N LEU A 127 -16.45 2.81 0.11
CA LEU A 127 -15.05 2.63 -0.22
C LEU A 127 -14.85 2.47 -1.73
N ASN A 128 -15.94 2.59 -2.48
CA ASN A 128 -15.95 2.62 -3.94
C ASN A 128 -15.57 4.02 -4.44
N ALA A 129 -14.92 4.10 -5.60
CA ALA A 129 -14.58 5.38 -6.19
C ALA A 129 -15.84 6.16 -6.59
N ALA A 130 -15.81 7.50 -6.45
CA ALA A 130 -16.90 8.39 -6.89
C ALA A 130 -17.14 8.40 -8.42
N GLY A 131 -16.31 7.68 -9.19
CA GLY A 131 -16.41 7.58 -10.63
C GLY A 131 -15.70 6.32 -11.15
N ALA A 132 -15.93 5.96 -12.40
CA ALA A 132 -15.38 4.78 -13.04
C ALA A 132 -13.88 4.96 -13.39
N VAL A 133 -13.03 5.20 -12.40
CA VAL A 133 -11.59 5.12 -12.61
C VAL A 133 -11.19 3.66 -12.67
N ARG A 134 -10.93 3.18 -13.88
CA ARG A 134 -10.46 1.82 -14.11
C ARG A 134 -8.93 1.83 -14.06
N ARG A 135 -8.35 1.39 -12.95
CA ARG A 135 -6.93 1.09 -12.89
C ARG A 135 -6.73 -0.41 -12.96
N SER A 136 -5.68 -0.81 -13.62
CA SER A 136 -5.30 -2.22 -13.72
C SER A 136 -3.89 -2.42 -13.18
N LEU A 137 -3.67 -3.60 -12.62
CA LEU A 137 -2.39 -4.08 -12.16
C LEU A 137 -2.04 -5.34 -12.96
N SER A 138 -0.86 -5.36 -13.55
CA SER A 138 -0.23 -6.59 -14.05
C SER A 138 0.81 -7.04 -13.03
N TRP A 139 0.86 -8.34 -12.76
CA TRP A 139 1.93 -8.90 -11.94
C TRP A 139 2.38 -10.24 -12.52
N GLY A 140 3.67 -10.52 -12.33
CA GLY A 140 4.29 -11.79 -12.67
C GLY A 140 4.91 -12.41 -11.43
N GLU A 141 4.74 -13.71 -11.26
CA GLU A 141 5.34 -14.46 -10.16
C GLU A 141 6.18 -15.61 -10.70
N GLY A 142 7.35 -15.82 -10.09
CA GLY A 142 8.29 -16.85 -10.48
C GLY A 142 9.32 -17.09 -9.39
N ARG A 143 10.42 -17.77 -9.76
CA ARG A 143 11.57 -17.98 -8.89
C ARG A 143 12.58 -16.86 -9.03
N ALA A 144 13.18 -16.45 -7.91
CA ALA A 144 14.31 -15.53 -7.93
C ALA A 144 15.57 -16.32 -8.31
N PHE A 145 16.25 -15.95 -9.40
CA PHE A 145 17.47 -16.62 -9.85
C PHE A 145 18.68 -16.35 -8.96
N SER A 146 18.66 -15.28 -8.17
CA SER A 146 19.69 -15.01 -7.17
C SER A 146 19.06 -14.80 -5.81
N GLN A 147 19.29 -15.74 -4.90
CA GLN A 147 18.85 -15.66 -3.49
C GLN A 147 19.99 -15.20 -2.57
N ALA A 148 21.22 -15.08 -3.08
CA ALA A 148 22.37 -14.64 -2.28
C ALA A 148 22.44 -13.11 -2.29
N GLY A 149 22.05 -12.49 -1.19
CA GLY A 149 22.14 -11.04 -1.05
C GLY A 149 21.05 -10.43 -0.19
N PRO A 150 21.08 -9.10 -0.02
CA PRO A 150 20.10 -8.39 0.76
C PRO A 150 18.70 -8.44 0.10
N ALA A 151 17.64 -8.51 0.91
CA ALA A 151 16.27 -8.45 0.44
C ALA A 151 15.94 -7.00 0.00
N ILE A 152 15.95 -6.76 -1.30
CA ILE A 152 15.80 -5.42 -1.91
C ILE A 152 14.49 -5.36 -2.69
N ALA A 153 13.61 -4.42 -2.33
CA ALA A 153 12.56 -3.99 -3.21
C ALA A 153 13.12 -2.98 -4.22
N ARG A 154 12.97 -3.25 -5.52
CA ARG A 154 13.51 -2.41 -6.61
C ARG A 154 12.39 -1.84 -7.44
N VAL A 155 12.54 -0.59 -7.84
CA VAL A 155 11.57 0.10 -8.69
C VAL A 155 12.26 0.67 -9.91
N PHE A 156 11.62 0.47 -11.04
CA PHE A 156 12.06 0.93 -12.36
C PHE A 156 10.99 1.84 -12.95
N ARG A 157 11.42 2.82 -13.76
CA ARG A 157 10.48 3.62 -14.54
C ARG A 157 10.14 2.93 -15.85
N SER A 158 8.87 3.00 -16.22
CA SER A 158 8.40 2.70 -17.56
C SER A 158 7.69 3.93 -18.15
N ALA A 159 7.30 3.87 -19.42
CA ALA A 159 6.54 4.94 -20.05
C ALA A 159 5.18 5.19 -19.38
N GLU A 160 4.60 4.19 -18.75
CA GLU A 160 3.24 4.21 -18.21
C GLU A 160 3.18 4.18 -16.68
N GLY A 161 4.33 4.19 -16.00
CA GLY A 161 4.40 4.18 -14.54
C GLY A 161 5.62 3.46 -13.98
N LEU A 162 5.44 2.80 -12.85
CA LEU A 162 6.53 2.11 -12.15
C LEU A 162 6.38 0.60 -12.27
N ILE A 163 7.49 -0.07 -12.55
CA ILE A 163 7.63 -1.53 -12.44
C ILE A 163 8.36 -1.79 -11.12
N THR A 164 7.80 -2.65 -10.28
CA THR A 164 8.36 -2.98 -8.96
C THR A 164 8.74 -4.44 -8.89
N ARG A 165 9.97 -4.72 -8.47
CA ARG A 165 10.45 -6.07 -8.15
C ARG A 165 10.44 -6.28 -6.65
N LEU A 166 9.77 -7.32 -6.18
CA LEU A 166 9.63 -7.69 -4.79
C LEU A 166 10.18 -9.11 -4.55
N PRO A 167 11.21 -9.27 -3.73
CA PRO A 167 11.58 -10.60 -3.26
C PRO A 167 10.49 -11.10 -2.32
N LEU A 168 10.04 -12.33 -2.51
CA LEU A 168 9.06 -12.99 -1.65
C LEU A 168 9.72 -14.10 -0.81
N PRO A 169 9.07 -14.58 0.26
CA PRO A 169 9.54 -15.74 1.01
C PRO A 169 9.80 -16.96 0.12
N LYS A 170 10.68 -17.84 0.56
CA LYS A 170 11.01 -19.14 -0.10
C LYS A 170 11.60 -18.97 -1.51
N GLY A 171 12.35 -17.89 -1.75
CA GLY A 171 13.03 -17.68 -3.01
C GLY A 171 12.10 -17.40 -4.20
N ARG A 172 10.91 -16.93 -3.94
CA ARG A 172 10.00 -16.40 -4.97
C ARG A 172 10.30 -14.93 -5.26
N VAL A 173 9.87 -14.48 -6.42
CA VAL A 173 9.88 -13.07 -6.82
C VAL A 173 8.50 -12.71 -7.36
N ARG A 174 8.09 -11.49 -7.10
CA ARG A 174 6.90 -10.88 -7.69
C ARG A 174 7.30 -9.59 -8.38
N TRP A 175 6.83 -9.43 -9.60
CA TRP A 175 6.95 -8.22 -10.37
C TRP A 175 5.57 -7.58 -10.50
N GLU A 176 5.51 -6.27 -10.34
CA GLU A 176 4.27 -5.50 -10.42
C GLU A 176 4.46 -4.36 -11.42
N ALA A 177 3.48 -4.15 -12.29
CA ALA A 177 3.50 -3.14 -13.31
C ALA A 177 2.11 -2.52 -13.52
N PRO A 178 2.01 -1.31 -14.13
CA PRO A 178 0.73 -0.82 -14.61
C PRO A 178 0.08 -1.84 -15.54
N GLY A 179 -1.21 -2.10 -15.35
CA GLY A 179 -1.92 -3.08 -16.18
C GLY A 179 -2.19 -2.61 -17.60
N THR A 180 -1.81 -1.40 -17.95
CA THR A 180 -1.78 -0.88 -19.32
C THR A 180 -0.57 -1.37 -20.12
N LEU A 181 0.51 -1.80 -19.41
CA LEU A 181 1.69 -2.39 -20.06
C LEU A 181 1.41 -3.84 -20.48
N ALA A 182 1.67 -4.14 -21.73
CA ALA A 182 1.61 -5.50 -22.24
C ALA A 182 2.74 -6.37 -21.61
N PRO A 183 2.51 -7.66 -21.35
CA PRO A 183 3.52 -8.57 -20.78
C PRO A 183 4.86 -8.55 -21.53
N ASP A 184 4.82 -8.51 -22.88
CA ASP A 184 6.04 -8.45 -23.70
C ASP A 184 6.83 -7.16 -23.49
N ALA A 185 6.15 -6.03 -23.31
CA ALA A 185 6.79 -4.75 -23.03
C ALA A 185 7.41 -4.74 -21.63
N ILE A 186 6.77 -5.38 -20.67
CA ILE A 186 7.32 -5.57 -19.33
C ILE A 186 8.56 -6.47 -19.40
N THR A 187 8.47 -7.62 -20.05
CA THR A 187 9.58 -8.56 -20.25
C THR A 187 10.78 -7.89 -20.89
N ALA A 188 10.56 -7.09 -21.94
CA ALA A 188 11.63 -6.33 -22.60
C ALA A 188 12.27 -5.28 -21.66
N ALA A 189 11.48 -4.61 -20.84
CA ALA A 189 11.99 -3.65 -19.87
C ALA A 189 12.82 -4.35 -18.78
N LEU A 190 12.41 -5.54 -18.33
CA LEU A 190 13.15 -6.35 -17.35
C LEU A 190 14.48 -6.86 -17.93
N ALA A 191 14.48 -7.30 -19.18
CA ALA A 191 15.69 -7.73 -19.87
C ALA A 191 16.72 -6.59 -19.99
N ALA A 192 16.26 -5.37 -20.33
CA ALA A 192 17.10 -4.18 -20.39
C ALA A 192 17.75 -3.81 -19.05
N GLU A 193 17.15 -4.19 -17.95
CA GLU A 193 17.66 -3.98 -16.58
C GLU A 193 18.46 -5.20 -16.05
N GLY A 194 18.72 -6.21 -16.90
CA GLY A 194 19.52 -7.40 -16.57
C GLY A 194 18.75 -8.51 -15.84
N TYR A 195 17.42 -8.56 -15.96
CA TYR A 195 16.55 -9.59 -15.36
C TYR A 195 15.92 -10.52 -16.40
N GLU A 196 16.63 -10.78 -17.50
CA GLU A 196 16.13 -11.60 -18.61
C GLU A 196 15.74 -13.02 -18.17
N GLU A 197 16.57 -13.65 -17.33
CA GLU A 197 16.30 -15.00 -16.80
C GLU A 197 15.05 -15.02 -15.91
N GLU A 198 14.90 -14.04 -14.97
CA GLU A 198 13.70 -13.95 -14.15
C GLU A 198 12.46 -13.70 -15.03
N ALA A 199 12.56 -12.81 -16.01
CA ALA A 199 11.46 -12.45 -16.89
C ALA A 199 10.92 -13.63 -17.69
N SER A 200 11.77 -14.57 -18.08
CA SER A 200 11.38 -15.78 -18.84
C SER A 200 10.63 -16.82 -18.01
N ASP A 201 10.79 -16.83 -16.68
CA ASP A 201 10.14 -17.78 -15.74
C ASP A 201 8.84 -17.23 -15.13
N LEU A 202 8.44 -16.00 -15.49
CA LEU A 202 7.27 -15.36 -14.89
C LEU A 202 5.96 -15.86 -15.50
N THR A 203 5.04 -16.24 -14.64
CA THR A 203 3.63 -16.37 -15.01
C THR A 203 2.91 -15.04 -14.79
N TRP A 204 2.45 -14.41 -15.86
CA TRP A 204 1.81 -13.10 -15.81
C TRP A 204 0.31 -13.20 -15.58
N HIS A 205 -0.18 -12.31 -14.73
CA HIS A 205 -1.59 -12.12 -14.40
C HIS A 205 -1.94 -10.64 -14.57
N GLN A 206 -3.20 -10.37 -14.80
CA GLN A 206 -3.73 -9.02 -14.86
C GLN A 206 -5.09 -8.97 -14.17
N ALA A 207 -5.31 -7.93 -13.39
CA ALA A 207 -6.61 -7.63 -12.84
C ALA A 207 -6.95 -6.15 -12.95
N MET A 208 -8.23 -5.89 -13.13
CA MET A 208 -8.78 -4.54 -13.10
C MET A 208 -9.30 -4.23 -11.70
N LEU A 209 -8.94 -3.06 -11.19
CA LEU A 209 -9.64 -2.45 -10.08
C LEU A 209 -10.99 -1.95 -10.60
N SER A 210 -12.02 -2.72 -10.41
CA SER A 210 -13.38 -2.23 -10.59
C SER A 210 -13.79 -1.53 -9.29
N ALA A 211 -13.75 -0.20 -9.29
CA ALA A 211 -14.45 0.53 -8.27
C ALA A 211 -15.94 0.51 -8.66
N GLY A 212 -16.77 -0.14 -7.86
CA GLY A 212 -18.21 0.07 -7.93
C GLY A 212 -18.49 1.57 -7.74
N ALA A 213 -19.53 2.11 -8.35
CA ALA A 213 -19.91 3.49 -8.11
C ALA A 213 -20.46 3.63 -6.68
N ALA A 214 -20.04 4.69 -5.98
CA ALA A 214 -20.69 5.09 -4.73
C ALA A 214 -22.16 5.45 -5.01
N ARG A 215 -23.04 5.15 -4.07
CA ARG A 215 -24.45 5.56 -4.16
C ARG A 215 -24.58 7.04 -3.77
N ASP A 216 -25.60 7.69 -4.30
CA ASP A 216 -25.94 9.05 -3.89
C ASP A 216 -26.25 9.08 -2.38
N GLY A 217 -25.60 10.00 -1.67
CA GLY A 217 -25.73 10.14 -0.22
C GLY A 217 -24.76 9.34 0.62
N ASP A 218 -23.92 8.47 0.02
CA ASP A 218 -22.87 7.77 0.75
C ASP A 218 -21.70 8.73 1.07
N ALA A 219 -21.17 8.64 2.29
CA ALA A 219 -19.91 9.29 2.63
C ALA A 219 -18.75 8.48 2.06
N LEU A 220 -17.83 9.14 1.35
CA LEU A 220 -16.70 8.49 0.70
C LEU A 220 -15.52 8.37 1.66
N LEU A 221 -14.81 7.24 1.62
CA LEU A 221 -13.55 7.01 2.32
C LEU A 221 -12.51 6.35 1.39
N GLY A 222 -11.24 6.56 1.72
CA GLY A 222 -10.13 5.88 1.08
C GLY A 222 -10.06 6.11 -0.43
N PRO A 223 -10.04 5.04 -1.21
CA PRO A 223 -9.95 5.12 -2.68
C PRO A 223 -11.11 5.86 -3.35
N GLY A 224 -12.25 6.01 -2.67
CA GLY A 224 -13.36 6.83 -3.13
C GLY A 224 -13.03 8.32 -3.21
N LEU A 225 -12.07 8.77 -2.40
CA LEU A 225 -11.63 10.16 -2.35
C LEU A 225 -10.31 10.40 -3.10
N HIS A 226 -9.47 9.37 -3.22
CA HIS A 226 -8.09 9.52 -3.68
C HIS A 226 -7.70 8.40 -4.63
N ASP A 227 -7.21 8.79 -5.80
CA ASP A 227 -6.85 7.87 -6.86
C ASP A 227 -5.35 7.53 -6.83
N LEU A 228 -4.93 6.73 -5.85
CA LEU A 228 -3.59 6.17 -5.83
C LEU A 228 -3.50 4.90 -6.70
N PRO A 229 -2.41 4.70 -7.43
CA PRO A 229 -2.22 3.49 -8.22
C PRO A 229 -2.04 2.25 -7.34
N PRO A 230 -2.36 1.06 -7.85
CA PRO A 230 -2.29 -0.18 -7.09
C PRO A 230 -0.86 -0.69 -6.85
N TRP A 231 0.13 -0.19 -7.60
CA TRP A 231 1.54 -0.56 -7.44
C TRP A 231 2.27 0.35 -6.45
N GLY A 232 3.45 -0.09 -5.97
CA GLY A 232 4.29 0.71 -5.08
C GLY A 232 3.86 0.77 -3.61
N GLY A 233 2.83 0.03 -3.22
CA GLY A 233 2.43 -0.19 -1.82
C GLY A 233 1.67 0.95 -1.14
N GLN A 234 1.67 2.17 -1.68
CA GLN A 234 1.06 3.32 -0.99
C GLN A 234 -0.47 3.27 -0.97
N ARG A 235 -1.12 2.76 -2.01
CA ARG A 235 -2.58 2.59 -2.01
C ARG A 235 -3.03 1.69 -0.86
N LEU A 236 -2.39 0.53 -0.72
CA LEU A 236 -2.70 -0.41 0.36
C LEU A 236 -2.36 0.20 1.73
N ALA A 237 -1.21 0.87 1.84
CA ALA A 237 -0.82 1.54 3.08
C ALA A 237 -1.85 2.59 3.52
N MET A 238 -2.31 3.44 2.60
CA MET A 238 -3.33 4.45 2.89
C MET A 238 -4.66 3.81 3.28
N ALA A 239 -5.07 2.74 2.62
CA ALA A 239 -6.30 2.02 2.96
C ALA A 239 -6.27 1.44 4.38
N LEU A 240 -5.16 0.83 4.78
CA LEU A 240 -4.95 0.29 6.13
C LEU A 240 -4.93 1.41 7.19
N GLU A 241 -4.24 2.53 6.90
CA GLU A 241 -4.24 3.71 7.78
C GLU A 241 -5.66 4.31 7.91
N ASP A 242 -6.40 4.40 6.80
CA ASP A 242 -7.78 4.92 6.79
C ASP A 242 -8.70 4.07 7.64
N ALA A 243 -8.58 2.75 7.54
CA ALA A 243 -9.39 1.81 8.28
C ALA A 243 -9.26 2.04 9.80
N TRP A 244 -8.04 2.08 10.32
CA TRP A 244 -7.80 2.32 11.74
C TRP A 244 -8.18 3.74 12.16
N THR A 245 -7.81 4.73 11.36
CA THR A 245 -8.14 6.14 11.62
C THR A 245 -9.64 6.35 11.69
N ALA A 246 -10.40 5.84 10.71
CA ALA A 246 -11.84 5.97 10.67
C ALA A 246 -12.50 5.30 11.88
N ALA A 247 -12.11 4.07 12.19
CA ALA A 247 -12.65 3.35 13.34
C ALA A 247 -12.42 4.13 14.65
N ARG A 248 -11.22 4.68 14.88
CA ARG A 248 -10.90 5.48 16.07
C ARG A 248 -11.66 6.80 16.14
N PHE A 249 -11.91 7.47 15.00
CA PHE A 249 -12.74 8.66 14.99
C PHE A 249 -14.20 8.35 15.31
N PHE A 250 -14.74 7.23 14.78
CA PHE A 250 -16.12 6.81 15.08
C PHE A 250 -16.30 6.33 16.53
N ASP A 251 -15.27 5.75 17.12
CA ASP A 251 -15.25 5.38 18.53
C ASP A 251 -15.28 6.62 19.44
N ALA A 252 -14.51 7.65 19.11
CA ALA A 252 -14.31 8.82 19.96
C ALA A 252 -15.26 9.98 19.73
N ARG A 253 -16.06 10.01 18.65
CA ARG A 253 -16.79 11.19 18.19
C ARG A 253 -18.17 10.87 17.59
N PRO A 254 -19.14 11.80 17.67
CA PRO A 254 -20.37 11.71 16.89
C PRO A 254 -20.06 11.62 15.37
N ARG A 255 -20.86 10.87 14.62
CA ARG A 255 -20.60 10.50 13.20
C ARG A 255 -20.24 11.67 12.29
N ALA A 256 -21.00 12.76 12.34
CA ALA A 256 -20.74 13.94 11.48
C ALA A 256 -19.37 14.59 11.79
N VAL A 257 -19.01 14.68 13.08
CA VAL A 257 -17.71 15.20 13.52
C VAL A 257 -16.58 14.25 13.15
N ALA A 258 -16.84 12.94 13.25
CA ALA A 258 -15.88 11.91 12.88
C ALA A 258 -15.51 12.00 11.39
N LEU A 259 -16.49 12.10 10.48
CA LEU A 259 -16.24 12.23 9.05
C LEU A 259 -15.40 13.46 8.71
N ALA A 260 -15.76 14.64 9.26
CA ALA A 260 -14.98 15.84 9.05
C ALA A 260 -13.55 15.72 9.60
N GLY A 261 -13.40 15.08 10.76
CA GLY A 261 -12.10 14.80 11.38
C GLY A 261 -11.24 13.86 10.55
N ILE A 262 -11.82 12.80 10.00
CA ILE A 262 -11.15 11.84 9.12
C ILE A 262 -10.63 12.58 7.87
N ALA A 263 -11.49 13.33 7.17
CA ALA A 263 -11.13 14.06 5.97
C ALA A 263 -9.99 15.07 6.24
N HIS A 264 -10.10 15.84 7.31
CA HIS A 264 -9.07 16.81 7.71
C HIS A 264 -7.73 16.12 8.03
N HIS A 265 -7.77 14.99 8.71
CA HIS A 265 -6.56 14.26 9.11
C HIS A 265 -5.90 13.52 7.95
N ARG A 266 -6.71 12.93 7.04
CA ARG A 266 -6.21 12.10 5.95
C ARG A 266 -5.78 12.88 4.71
N GLY A 267 -6.42 14.01 4.41
CA GLY A 267 -6.11 14.83 3.23
C GLY A 267 -4.62 15.15 3.06
N PRO A 268 -3.92 15.70 4.07
CA PRO A 268 -2.47 15.96 3.96
C PRO A 268 -1.61 14.71 3.74
N ARG A 269 -2.05 13.54 4.23
CA ARG A 269 -1.35 12.26 4.02
C ARG A 269 -1.44 11.82 2.56
N TYR A 270 -2.64 11.89 1.97
CA TYR A 270 -2.85 11.59 0.56
C TYR A 270 -2.06 12.53 -0.35
N ALA A 271 -2.08 13.83 -0.08
CA ALA A 271 -1.29 14.80 -0.85
C ALA A 271 0.21 14.47 -0.84
N ARG A 272 0.74 13.98 0.28
CA ARG A 272 2.14 13.50 0.36
C ARG A 272 2.38 12.24 -0.46
N ALA A 273 1.48 11.27 -0.40
CA ALA A 273 1.59 10.03 -1.18
C ALA A 273 1.53 10.32 -2.69
N GLU A 274 0.64 11.20 -3.13
CA GLU A 274 0.55 11.66 -4.52
C GLU A 274 1.81 12.41 -4.96
N ALA A 275 2.33 13.31 -4.13
CA ALA A 275 3.56 14.03 -4.41
C ALA A 275 4.78 13.10 -4.52
N GLN A 276 4.86 12.08 -3.67
CA GLN A 276 5.88 11.04 -3.76
C GLN A 276 5.77 10.27 -5.07
N LEU A 277 4.56 9.79 -5.40
CA LEU A 277 4.32 9.07 -6.63
C LEU A 277 4.72 9.89 -7.86
N THR A 278 4.33 11.17 -7.91
CA THR A 278 4.70 12.09 -8.98
C THR A 278 6.23 12.19 -9.12
N ARG A 279 6.97 12.29 -8.02
CA ARG A 279 8.44 12.30 -8.06
C ARG A 279 9.04 11.00 -8.59
N LEU A 280 8.48 9.86 -8.19
CA LEU A 280 8.98 8.56 -8.62
C LEU A 280 8.70 8.29 -10.11
N THR A 281 7.55 8.74 -10.61
CA THR A 281 7.14 8.54 -12.01
C THR A 281 7.70 9.60 -12.96
N SER A 282 7.99 10.81 -12.48
CA SER A 282 8.50 11.90 -13.32
C SER A 282 9.85 11.54 -13.94
N PRO A 283 10.03 11.75 -15.26
CA PRO A 283 11.32 11.55 -15.89
C PRO A 283 12.36 12.54 -15.32
N PRO A 284 13.64 12.18 -15.32
CA PRO A 284 14.69 13.12 -14.93
C PRO A 284 14.64 14.34 -15.84
N PRO A 285 14.82 15.57 -15.31
CA PRO A 285 14.72 16.78 -16.08
C PRO A 285 15.75 16.80 -17.23
N ALA A 286 15.30 17.08 -18.45
CA ALA A 286 16.13 17.07 -19.66
C ALA A 286 17.10 18.26 -19.74
N SER A 287 16.86 19.33 -18.96
CA SER A 287 17.71 20.53 -18.97
C SER A 287 19.10 20.29 -18.35
N LEU A 288 20.09 21.06 -18.78
CA LEU A 288 21.47 20.97 -18.26
C LEU A 288 21.50 21.21 -16.74
N THR A 289 20.75 22.19 -16.26
CA THR A 289 20.53 22.47 -14.83
C THR A 289 19.81 21.33 -14.10
N GLY A 290 18.90 20.64 -14.78
CA GLY A 290 18.25 19.47 -14.24
C GLY A 290 19.21 18.28 -14.13
N LYS A 291 20.05 18.04 -15.14
CA LYS A 291 21.09 16.99 -15.10
C LYS A 291 22.12 17.22 -13.99
N THR A 292 22.57 18.47 -13.79
CA THR A 292 23.47 18.81 -12.70
C THR A 292 22.81 18.65 -11.32
N ARG A 293 21.52 18.98 -11.19
CA ARG A 293 20.75 18.74 -9.95
C ARG A 293 20.60 17.25 -9.65
N VAL A 294 20.34 16.42 -10.68
CA VAL A 294 20.28 14.95 -10.53
C VAL A 294 21.65 14.41 -10.14
N ALA A 295 22.74 14.84 -10.79
CA ALA A 295 24.09 14.42 -10.45
C ALA A 295 24.49 14.84 -9.02
N ALA A 296 24.17 16.09 -8.63
CA ALA A 296 24.36 16.56 -7.26
C ALA A 296 23.52 15.78 -6.25
N GLY A 297 22.28 15.43 -6.60
CA GLY A 297 21.42 14.54 -5.80
C GLY A 297 22.02 13.14 -5.61
N HIS A 298 22.56 12.54 -6.66
CA HIS A 298 23.26 11.24 -6.58
C HIS A 298 24.55 11.34 -5.73
N LEU A 299 25.29 12.44 -5.86
CA LEU A 299 26.47 12.67 -5.02
C LEU A 299 26.08 12.85 -3.55
N LEU A 300 25.03 13.62 -3.28
CA LEU A 300 24.48 13.80 -1.94
C LEU A 300 23.99 12.48 -1.34
N GLN A 301 23.35 11.63 -2.14
CA GLN A 301 22.92 10.30 -1.74
C GLN A 301 24.09 9.36 -1.39
N ARG A 302 25.24 9.53 -2.07
CA ARG A 302 26.46 8.78 -1.76
C ARG A 302 27.16 9.28 -0.50
N LEU A 303 27.20 10.57 -0.31
CA LEU A 303 27.94 11.23 0.78
C LEU A 303 27.10 11.38 2.05
N ALA A 304 25.79 11.58 1.92
CA ALA A 304 24.87 11.78 3.01
C ALA A 304 23.49 11.13 2.69
N PRO A 305 23.43 9.79 2.63
CA PRO A 305 22.21 9.06 2.24
C PRO A 305 21.01 9.40 3.13
N GLU A 306 21.23 9.73 4.38
CA GLU A 306 20.19 10.13 5.32
C GLU A 306 19.50 11.44 4.94
N TRP A 307 20.24 12.38 4.36
CA TRP A 307 19.71 13.69 3.94
C TRP A 307 18.88 13.59 2.65
N ALA A 308 19.36 12.82 1.70
CA ALA A 308 18.69 12.66 0.42
C ALA A 308 17.36 11.89 0.53
N GLN A 309 17.19 11.08 1.56
CA GLN A 309 16.01 10.24 1.79
C GLN A 309 14.94 10.92 2.65
N GLY A 310 15.25 12.03 3.32
CA GLY A 310 14.39 12.65 4.33
C GLY A 310 13.07 13.23 3.79
N GLN A 311 12.94 13.42 2.47
CA GLN A 311 11.73 14.00 1.88
C GLN A 311 10.48 13.14 2.05
N ASP A 312 10.63 11.80 2.10
CA ASP A 312 9.54 10.86 2.23
C ASP A 312 9.46 10.19 3.62
N ASP A 313 10.41 10.50 4.49
CA ASP A 313 10.49 9.91 5.84
C ASP A 313 9.18 10.12 6.64
N ASP A 314 8.58 11.28 6.56
CA ASP A 314 7.31 11.60 7.23
C ASP A 314 6.14 10.73 6.72
N LEU A 315 6.16 10.34 5.45
CA LEU A 315 5.15 9.46 4.89
C LEU A 315 5.27 8.06 5.51
N TYR A 316 6.48 7.54 5.55
CA TYR A 316 6.75 6.19 5.99
C TYR A 316 6.82 6.01 7.51
N ARG A 317 7.22 7.06 8.26
CA ARG A 317 7.29 7.06 9.74
C ARG A 317 5.94 7.17 10.43
N TYR A 318 4.89 7.42 9.67
CA TYR A 318 3.57 7.59 10.27
C TYR A 318 3.11 6.28 10.95
N ASP A 319 2.99 6.35 12.27
CA ASP A 319 2.42 5.27 13.10
C ASP A 319 1.03 5.69 13.55
N VAL A 320 0.03 5.07 12.93
CA VAL A 320 -1.37 5.35 13.20
C VAL A 320 -1.75 5.08 14.67
N ARG A 321 -1.08 4.13 15.35
CA ARG A 321 -1.32 3.80 16.75
C ARG A 321 -0.92 4.95 17.68
N ARG A 322 0.27 5.53 17.45
CA ARG A 322 0.78 6.66 18.25
C ARG A 322 -0.11 7.87 18.17
N ARG A 323 -0.78 8.06 17.05
CA ARG A 323 -1.70 9.19 16.86
C ARG A 323 -2.88 9.15 17.83
N PHE A 324 -3.29 7.95 18.24
CA PHE A 324 -4.42 7.73 19.16
C PHE A 324 -3.97 7.25 20.55
N GLY A 325 -2.69 7.43 20.89
CA GLY A 325 -2.16 7.07 22.21
C GLY A 325 -1.89 5.57 22.41
N GLU A 326 -1.91 4.78 21.34
CA GLU A 326 -1.66 3.35 21.35
C GLU A 326 -0.20 3.09 20.93
N GLY A 327 0.59 2.46 21.76
CA GLY A 327 1.94 2.03 21.36
C GLY A 327 3.07 2.91 21.90
N ALA A 328 2.98 3.26 23.17
CA ALA A 328 4.12 3.67 23.99
C ALA A 328 4.89 2.43 24.48
#